data_578ad1356df7ff7efa3b38bbb25d59ed
#
_entry.id   578ad1356df7ff7efa3b38bbb25d59ed
#
_cell.length_a   1.000
_cell.length_b   1.000
_cell.length_c   1.000
_cell.angle_alpha   90.00
_cell.angle_beta   90.00
_cell.angle_gamma   90.00
#
_symmetry.space_group_name_H-M   'P 1'
#
loop_
_entity.id
_entity.type
_entity.pdbx_description
1 polymer ?
#
loop_
_entity_poly.entity_id
_entity_poly.type
_entity_poly.pdbx_seq_one_letter_code
_entity_poly.pdbx_strand_id
1 'polypeptide(L)'
;MSTMETKKQVGTFSKILVAIDGSRQSIDAAYYAINVSNKFNAELYAIHVVKDSAYVEMFSFGIYDIETPFHRKSSLEHIRHKIKEWFDEIKAKANEKNIQLSKAELIGTSTSVEAAIVDYAEKNNIDLIVLGTKGYSGIKKLLLGSVASAVLTYAHCPVMVIR
;
A
#
# COMPACT_ATOMS: atom_id res chain seq x y z
N MET A 1 12.65 -20.77 -31.70
CA MET A 1 12.39 -21.10 -30.29
C MET A 1 11.15 -20.34 -29.87
N SER A 2 10.05 -21.05 -29.69
CA SER A 2 8.76 -20.46 -29.32
C SER A 2 8.80 -20.13 -27.83
N THR A 3 8.75 -18.86 -27.48
CA THR A 3 8.46 -18.40 -26.10
C THR A 3 7.04 -18.82 -25.76
N MET A 4 6.92 -19.87 -24.94
CA MET A 4 5.66 -20.18 -24.29
C MET A 4 5.30 -19.02 -23.37
N GLU A 5 4.49 -18.08 -23.83
CA GLU A 5 3.73 -17.21 -22.95
C GLU A 5 2.85 -18.13 -22.08
N THR A 6 3.24 -18.30 -20.82
CA THR A 6 2.39 -18.95 -19.82
C THR A 6 1.14 -18.08 -19.68
N LYS A 7 0.05 -18.50 -20.34
CA LYS A 7 -1.26 -17.87 -20.16
C LYS A 7 -1.56 -17.87 -18.66
N LYS A 8 -1.53 -16.68 -18.05
CA LYS A 8 -1.93 -16.50 -16.66
C LYS A 8 -3.36 -17.03 -16.51
N GLN A 9 -3.53 -18.01 -15.64
CA GLN A 9 -4.83 -18.63 -15.44
C GLN A 9 -5.80 -17.60 -14.86
N VAL A 10 -6.88 -17.31 -15.55
CA VAL A 10 -7.87 -16.30 -15.14
C VAL A 10 -8.42 -16.68 -13.75
N GLY A 11 -8.43 -15.72 -12.82
CA GLY A 11 -8.94 -15.91 -11.47
C GLY A 11 -7.93 -16.41 -10.43
N THR A 12 -6.63 -16.50 -10.77
CA THR A 12 -5.56 -16.77 -9.81
C THR A 12 -4.71 -15.52 -9.58
N PHE A 13 -4.29 -15.30 -8.34
CA PHE A 13 -3.40 -14.20 -7.96
C PHE A 13 -2.09 -14.76 -7.42
N SER A 14 -0.98 -14.17 -7.84
CA SER A 14 0.37 -14.53 -7.39
C SER A 14 1.00 -13.43 -6.55
N LYS A 15 0.64 -12.16 -6.81
CA LYS A 15 1.16 -11.00 -6.09
C LYS A 15 0.04 -10.01 -5.81
N ILE A 16 -0.20 -9.76 -4.54
CA ILE A 16 -1.28 -8.89 -4.06
C ILE A 16 -0.67 -7.69 -3.40
N LEU A 17 -1.12 -6.50 -3.78
CA LEU A 17 -0.74 -5.23 -3.18
C LEU A 17 -1.89 -4.68 -2.35
N VAL A 18 -1.62 -4.27 -1.12
CA VAL A 18 -2.53 -3.41 -0.36
C VAL A 18 -1.89 -2.05 -0.12
N ALA A 19 -2.62 -0.97 -0.42
CA ALA A 19 -2.21 0.39 -0.07
C ALA A 19 -2.96 0.85 1.17
N ILE A 20 -2.21 1.27 2.19
CA ILE A 20 -2.74 1.67 3.50
C ILE A 20 -2.45 3.15 3.76
N ASP A 21 -3.36 3.81 4.48
CA ASP A 21 -3.20 5.19 4.94
C ASP A 21 -3.51 5.37 6.43
N GLY A 22 -3.67 4.25 7.14
CA GLY A 22 -4.01 4.21 8.57
C GLY A 22 -5.49 4.46 8.88
N SER A 23 -6.33 4.66 7.88
CA SER A 23 -7.78 4.65 8.07
C SER A 23 -8.27 3.24 8.40
N ARG A 24 -9.39 3.14 9.12
CA ARG A 24 -10.00 1.85 9.44
C ARG A 24 -10.24 1.01 8.18
N GLN A 25 -10.77 1.63 7.12
CA GLN A 25 -11.04 0.94 5.87
C GLN A 25 -9.78 0.41 5.20
N SER A 26 -8.65 1.13 5.29
CA SER A 26 -7.39 0.64 4.74
C SER A 26 -6.79 -0.51 5.54
N ILE A 27 -6.97 -0.53 6.86
CA ILE A 27 -6.57 -1.67 7.71
C ILE A 27 -7.49 -2.87 7.45
N ASP A 28 -8.81 -2.66 7.35
CA ASP A 28 -9.75 -3.71 6.96
C ASP A 28 -9.37 -4.28 5.57
N ALA A 29 -9.01 -3.44 4.61
CA ALA A 29 -8.52 -3.85 3.30
C ALA A 29 -7.27 -4.74 3.40
N ALA A 30 -6.34 -4.43 4.31
CA ALA A 30 -5.17 -5.27 4.55
C ALA A 30 -5.55 -6.67 5.07
N TYR A 31 -6.55 -6.77 5.94
CA TYR A 31 -7.05 -8.08 6.41
C TYR A 31 -7.71 -8.89 5.29
N TYR A 32 -8.44 -8.25 4.39
CA TYR A 32 -8.95 -8.91 3.19
C TYR A 32 -7.80 -9.37 2.27
N ALA A 33 -6.79 -8.53 2.04
CA ALA A 33 -5.62 -8.88 1.26
C ALA A 33 -4.88 -10.11 1.82
N ILE A 34 -4.70 -10.18 3.16
CA ILE A 34 -4.13 -11.35 3.84
C ILE A 34 -4.96 -12.61 3.57
N ASN A 35 -6.30 -12.54 3.68
CA ASN A 35 -7.17 -13.68 3.44
C ASN A 35 -7.12 -14.15 1.99
N VAL A 36 -7.08 -13.22 1.03
CA VAL A 36 -6.94 -13.54 -0.40
C VAL A 36 -5.57 -14.14 -0.67
N SER A 37 -4.50 -13.56 -0.11
CA SER A 37 -3.14 -14.12 -0.23
C SER A 37 -3.06 -15.55 0.31
N ASN A 38 -3.67 -15.81 1.46
CA ASN A 38 -3.73 -17.15 2.01
C ASN A 38 -4.45 -18.14 1.08
N LYS A 39 -5.61 -17.74 0.54
CA LYS A 39 -6.41 -18.59 -0.35
C LYS A 39 -5.69 -18.95 -1.64
N PHE A 40 -4.93 -18.03 -2.21
CA PHE A 40 -4.24 -18.21 -3.51
C PHE A 40 -2.76 -18.58 -3.36
N ASN A 41 -2.24 -18.66 -2.13
CA ASN A 41 -0.81 -18.80 -1.84
C ASN A 41 0.02 -17.71 -2.55
N ALA A 42 -0.48 -16.47 -2.49
CA ALA A 42 0.09 -15.31 -3.16
C ALA A 42 1.04 -14.53 -2.24
N GLU A 43 2.04 -13.90 -2.84
CA GLU A 43 2.88 -12.94 -2.15
C GLU A 43 2.07 -11.69 -1.77
N LEU A 44 2.24 -11.20 -0.54
CA LEU A 44 1.59 -9.99 -0.04
C LEU A 44 2.58 -8.83 0.02
N TYR A 45 2.19 -7.71 -0.55
CA TYR A 45 2.90 -6.43 -0.54
C TYR A 45 2.02 -5.38 0.15
N ALA A 46 2.59 -4.62 1.06
CA ALA A 46 1.90 -3.49 1.69
C ALA A 46 2.69 -2.20 1.44
N ILE A 47 2.01 -1.13 1.02
CA ILE A 47 2.64 0.18 0.87
C ILE A 47 1.84 1.27 1.57
N HIS A 48 2.55 2.29 2.03
CA HIS A 48 2.00 3.58 2.37
C HIS A 48 2.62 4.63 1.47
N VAL A 49 1.80 5.46 0.83
CA VAL A 49 2.28 6.50 -0.09
C VAL A 49 2.18 7.87 0.56
N VAL A 50 3.28 8.60 0.57
CA VAL A 50 3.36 9.98 1.06
C VAL A 50 3.60 10.93 -0.09
N LYS A 51 2.78 11.97 -0.21
CA LYS A 51 2.86 12.98 -1.27
C LYS A 51 3.93 14.04 -1.00
N ASP A 52 5.07 13.66 -0.52
CA ASP A 52 6.22 14.55 -0.40
C ASP A 52 7.49 13.71 -0.39
N SER A 53 8.22 13.74 -1.49
CA SER A 53 9.48 13.01 -1.62
C SER A 53 10.53 13.45 -0.59
N ALA A 54 10.52 14.72 -0.20
CA ALA A 54 11.42 15.24 0.82
C ALA A 54 11.22 14.55 2.19
N TYR A 55 9.98 14.13 2.48
CA TYR A 55 9.67 13.35 3.67
C TYR A 55 10.34 11.97 3.66
N VAL A 56 10.33 11.31 2.51
CA VAL A 56 10.89 9.95 2.37
C VAL A 56 12.41 9.98 2.38
N GLU A 57 13.03 10.96 1.75
CA GLU A 57 14.48 11.12 1.76
C GLU A 57 14.99 11.36 3.19
N MET A 58 14.32 12.20 3.97
CA MET A 58 14.63 12.39 5.39
C MET A 58 14.56 11.10 6.21
N PHE A 59 13.62 10.22 5.90
CA PHE A 59 13.47 8.94 6.60
C PHE A 59 14.46 7.87 6.13
N SER A 60 14.80 7.86 4.85
CA SER A 60 15.66 6.82 4.25
C SER A 60 17.13 7.03 4.54
N PHE A 61 17.59 8.26 4.60
CA PHE A 61 19.01 8.58 4.73
C PHE A 61 19.48 8.83 6.18
N GLY A 62 18.57 8.81 7.16
CA GLY A 62 18.96 9.04 8.56
C GLY A 62 19.62 10.40 8.82
N ILE A 63 19.40 11.39 7.92
CA ILE A 63 19.99 12.72 8.03
C ILE A 63 19.28 13.48 9.15
N TYR A 64 19.70 13.18 10.39
CA TYR A 64 19.23 13.85 11.59
C TYR A 64 19.94 15.19 11.86
N ASP A 65 20.94 15.58 11.06
CA ASP A 65 21.88 16.67 11.34
C ASP A 65 21.64 17.97 10.54
N ILE A 66 20.54 18.08 9.79
CA ILE A 66 20.13 19.39 9.30
C ILE A 66 19.31 20.05 10.36
N GLU A 67 19.67 21.28 10.78
CA GLU A 67 18.97 22.13 11.76
C GLU A 67 17.49 22.31 11.44
N THR A 68 16.69 21.25 11.66
CA THR A 68 15.23 21.34 11.59
C THR A 68 14.70 21.83 12.94
N PRO A 69 13.76 22.79 12.96
CA PRO A 69 13.15 23.25 14.20
C PRO A 69 12.63 22.06 15.02
N PHE A 70 12.93 22.03 16.31
CA PHE A 70 12.62 20.97 17.27
C PHE A 70 11.18 20.42 17.15
N HIS A 71 10.20 21.30 16.89
CA HIS A 71 8.79 20.92 16.71
C HIS A 71 8.52 20.10 15.45
N ARG A 72 9.30 20.30 14.39
CA ARG A 72 9.16 19.55 13.13
C ARG A 72 9.70 18.13 13.25
N LYS A 73 10.79 17.96 13.99
CA LYS A 73 11.42 16.67 14.27
C LYS A 73 10.49 15.75 15.08
N SER A 74 9.88 16.26 16.15
CA SER A 74 8.96 15.47 16.98
C SER A 74 7.69 15.03 16.23
N SER A 75 7.16 15.89 15.34
CA SER A 75 6.00 15.55 14.51
C SER A 75 6.31 14.45 13.48
N LEU A 76 7.51 14.51 12.90
CA LEU A 76 7.98 13.53 11.93
C LEU A 76 8.22 12.15 12.56
N GLU A 77 8.84 12.13 13.75
CA GLU A 77 9.04 10.90 14.53
C GLU A 77 7.71 10.24 14.90
N HIS A 78 6.72 11.02 15.27
CA HIS A 78 5.38 10.54 15.58
C HIS A 78 4.68 9.89 14.36
N ILE A 79 4.77 10.54 13.20
CA ILE A 79 4.21 9.98 11.94
C ILE A 79 4.92 8.68 11.57
N ARG A 80 6.26 8.67 11.64
CA ARG A 80 7.06 7.46 11.38
C ARG A 80 6.66 6.31 12.28
N HIS A 81 6.50 6.58 13.58
CA HIS A 81 6.09 5.59 14.56
C HIS A 81 4.73 4.99 14.20
N LYS A 82 3.75 5.82 13.84
CA LYS A 82 2.43 5.35 13.40
C LYS A 82 2.48 4.47 12.15
N ILE A 83 3.23 4.88 11.13
CA ILE A 83 3.40 4.08 9.90
C ILE A 83 4.00 2.73 10.22
N LYS A 84 5.00 2.70 11.10
CA LYS A 84 5.60 1.45 11.58
C LYS A 84 4.58 0.57 12.31
N GLU A 85 3.77 1.15 13.20
CA GLU A 85 2.71 0.42 13.91
C GLU A 85 1.73 -0.25 12.93
N TRP A 86 1.32 0.44 11.87
CA TRP A 86 0.41 -0.14 10.86
C TRP A 86 1.05 -1.33 10.14
N PHE A 87 2.30 -1.23 9.74
CA PHE A 87 3.00 -2.34 9.10
C PHE A 87 3.24 -3.50 10.06
N ASP A 88 3.58 -3.23 11.31
CA ASP A 88 3.78 -4.26 12.34
C ASP A 88 2.45 -5.01 12.63
N GLU A 89 1.33 -4.30 12.68
CA GLU A 89 -0.01 -4.89 12.83
C GLU A 89 -0.35 -5.82 11.66
N ILE A 90 -0.16 -5.35 10.42
CA ILE A 90 -0.41 -6.15 9.21
C ILE A 90 0.49 -7.38 9.19
N LYS A 91 1.77 -7.22 9.52
CA LYS A 91 2.74 -8.32 9.59
C LYS A 91 2.34 -9.36 10.63
N ALA A 92 1.92 -8.93 11.81
CA ALA A 92 1.45 -9.84 12.86
C ALA A 92 0.22 -10.64 12.39
N LYS A 93 -0.75 -9.97 11.76
CA LYS A 93 -1.95 -10.62 11.22
C LYS A 93 -1.66 -11.57 10.05
N ALA A 94 -0.73 -11.23 9.19
CA ALA A 94 -0.28 -12.11 8.12
C ALA A 94 0.38 -13.38 8.69
N ASN A 95 1.24 -13.24 9.70
CA ASN A 95 1.92 -14.35 10.36
C ASN A 95 0.93 -15.30 11.06
N GLU A 96 -0.17 -14.80 11.65
CA GLU A 96 -1.23 -15.65 12.24
C GLU A 96 -1.85 -16.61 11.20
N LYS A 97 -1.76 -16.27 9.92
CA LYS A 97 -2.28 -17.07 8.80
C LYS A 97 -1.17 -17.77 7.99
N ASN A 98 0.06 -17.78 8.52
CA ASN A 98 1.25 -18.31 7.83
C ASN A 98 1.52 -17.62 6.48
N ILE A 99 1.12 -16.35 6.32
CA ILE A 99 1.44 -15.53 5.17
C ILE A 99 2.63 -14.64 5.53
N GLN A 100 3.66 -14.71 4.70
CA GLN A 100 4.78 -13.78 4.80
C GLN A 100 4.44 -12.48 4.08
N LEU A 101 4.57 -11.35 4.77
CA LEU A 101 4.56 -10.04 4.15
C LEU A 101 5.88 -9.86 3.39
N SER A 102 5.82 -9.98 2.06
CA SER A 102 7.01 -9.95 1.21
C SER A 102 7.69 -8.60 1.19
N LYS A 103 6.89 -7.52 1.22
CA LYS A 103 7.38 -6.15 1.35
C LYS A 103 6.41 -5.28 2.15
N ALA A 104 6.97 -4.37 2.94
CA ALA A 104 6.28 -3.30 3.63
C ALA A 104 7.07 -2.01 3.38
N GLU A 105 6.57 -1.12 2.53
CA GLU A 105 7.35 0.00 2.02
C GLU A 105 6.63 1.33 2.14
N LEU A 106 7.37 2.35 2.56
CA LEU A 106 6.97 3.74 2.50
C LEU A 106 7.42 4.34 1.17
N ILE A 107 6.47 4.80 0.37
CA ILE A 107 6.72 5.34 -0.97
C ILE A 107 6.51 6.85 -0.96
N GLY A 108 7.54 7.60 -1.36
CA GLY A 108 7.41 9.03 -1.61
C GLY A 108 7.04 9.32 -3.05
N THR A 109 6.18 10.32 -3.24
CA THR A 109 5.81 10.77 -4.58
C THR A 109 5.71 12.28 -4.66
N SER A 110 6.18 12.86 -5.77
CA SER A 110 5.98 14.26 -6.13
C SER A 110 4.73 14.48 -6.99
N THR A 111 4.09 13.40 -7.45
CA THR A 111 2.90 13.44 -8.30
C THR A 111 1.62 13.24 -7.49
N SER A 112 0.94 12.13 -7.68
CA SER A 112 -0.26 11.80 -6.94
C SER A 112 -0.16 10.42 -6.29
N VAL A 113 -0.90 10.22 -5.22
CA VAL A 113 -0.90 8.96 -4.45
C VAL A 113 -1.36 7.79 -5.33
N GLU A 114 -2.42 8.00 -6.11
CA GLU A 114 -2.98 6.99 -7.00
C GLU A 114 -2.00 6.61 -8.12
N ALA A 115 -1.29 7.58 -8.71
CA ALA A 115 -0.26 7.31 -9.72
C ALA A 115 0.88 6.48 -9.12
N ALA A 116 1.34 6.82 -7.91
CA ALA A 116 2.39 6.05 -7.24
C ALA A 116 1.96 4.61 -6.92
N ILE A 117 0.69 4.39 -6.56
CA ILE A 117 0.15 3.03 -6.34
C ILE A 117 0.15 2.22 -7.63
N VAL A 118 -0.35 2.82 -8.73
CA VAL A 118 -0.40 2.16 -10.05
C VAL A 118 1.01 1.85 -10.56
N ASP A 119 1.91 2.82 -10.53
CA ASP A 119 3.32 2.64 -10.93
C ASP A 119 4.03 1.56 -10.11
N TYR A 120 3.79 1.52 -8.80
CA TYR A 120 4.35 0.48 -7.94
C TYR A 120 3.82 -0.90 -8.33
N ALA A 121 2.53 -1.00 -8.58
CA ALA A 121 1.89 -2.25 -8.99
C ALA A 121 2.45 -2.76 -10.32
N GLU A 122 2.63 -1.89 -11.31
CA GLU A 122 3.23 -2.25 -12.61
C GLU A 122 4.68 -2.72 -12.45
N LYS A 123 5.52 -1.95 -11.76
CA LYS A 123 6.95 -2.26 -11.55
C LYS A 123 7.19 -3.57 -10.81
N ASN A 124 6.29 -3.95 -9.92
CA ASN A 124 6.42 -5.19 -9.14
C ASN A 124 5.60 -6.36 -9.70
N ASN A 125 4.96 -6.20 -10.88
CA ASN A 125 4.09 -7.20 -11.52
C ASN A 125 2.97 -7.67 -10.57
N ILE A 126 2.35 -6.74 -9.86
CA ILE A 126 1.18 -6.98 -9.02
C ILE A 126 0.00 -7.40 -9.90
N ASP A 127 -0.77 -8.36 -9.45
CA ASP A 127 -1.92 -8.87 -10.20
C ASP A 127 -3.26 -8.72 -9.49
N LEU A 128 -3.25 -8.16 -8.27
CA LEU A 128 -4.42 -7.66 -7.57
C LEU A 128 -4.02 -6.48 -6.68
N ILE A 129 -4.72 -5.36 -6.79
CA ILE A 129 -4.62 -4.24 -5.84
C ILE A 129 -5.82 -4.27 -4.90
N VAL A 130 -5.59 -4.11 -3.59
CA VAL A 130 -6.64 -4.04 -2.57
C VAL A 130 -6.59 -2.68 -1.89
N LEU A 131 -7.74 -2.01 -1.79
CA LEU A 131 -7.86 -0.65 -1.24
C LEU A 131 -9.08 -0.52 -0.32
N GLY A 132 -9.03 0.40 0.63
CA GLY A 132 -10.23 0.89 1.31
C GLY A 132 -11.04 1.85 0.42
N THR A 133 -12.35 1.91 0.61
CA THR A 133 -13.23 2.84 -0.14
C THR A 133 -12.96 4.30 0.16
N LYS A 134 -12.48 4.63 1.38
CA LYS A 134 -12.25 5.99 1.86
C LYS A 134 -10.89 6.04 2.54
N GLY A 135 -10.13 7.08 2.23
CA GLY A 135 -8.92 7.40 2.94
C GLY A 135 -9.18 8.28 4.17
N TYR A 136 -8.10 8.70 4.81
CA TYR A 136 -8.11 9.49 6.05
C TYR A 136 -8.91 10.81 5.95
N SER A 137 -9.06 11.39 4.75
CA SER A 137 -9.82 12.62 4.49
C SER A 137 -11.34 12.45 4.40
N GLY A 138 -11.85 11.26 4.64
CA GLY A 138 -13.22 10.76 4.51
C GLY A 138 -14.36 11.79 4.50
N ILE A 139 -14.67 12.37 3.34
CA ILE A 139 -15.91 13.12 3.14
C ILE A 139 -17.07 12.12 3.20
N LYS A 140 -17.91 12.24 4.25
CA LYS A 140 -19.01 11.31 4.57
C LYS A 140 -20.02 11.07 3.42
N LYS A 141 -20.04 11.93 2.40
CA LYS A 141 -21.00 11.88 1.27
C LYS A 141 -20.50 11.14 0.03
N LEU A 142 -19.19 10.84 -0.09
CA LEU A 142 -18.69 10.08 -1.24
C LEU A 142 -18.74 8.58 -0.97
N LEU A 143 -19.35 7.84 -1.87
CA LEU A 143 -19.41 6.37 -1.83
C LEU A 143 -18.03 5.74 -2.09
N LEU A 144 -17.19 6.40 -2.90
CA LEU A 144 -15.84 5.97 -3.27
C LEU A 144 -14.88 7.16 -3.17
N GLY A 145 -13.74 6.99 -2.52
CA GLY A 145 -12.69 8.02 -2.40
C GLY A 145 -11.96 8.28 -3.72
N SER A 146 -11.35 9.45 -3.85
CA SER A 146 -10.64 9.87 -5.06
C SER A 146 -9.51 8.91 -5.44
N VAL A 147 -8.71 8.47 -4.48
CA VAL A 147 -7.60 7.52 -4.71
C VAL A 147 -8.14 6.18 -5.21
N ALA A 148 -9.14 5.59 -4.53
CA ALA A 148 -9.72 4.32 -4.95
C ALA A 148 -10.37 4.41 -6.33
N SER A 149 -11.08 5.51 -6.62
CA SER A 149 -11.70 5.77 -7.93
C SER A 149 -10.65 5.87 -9.05
N ALA A 150 -9.55 6.59 -8.81
CA ALA A 150 -8.48 6.75 -9.80
C ALA A 150 -7.71 5.43 -10.01
N VAL A 151 -7.38 4.70 -8.94
CA VAL A 151 -6.73 3.40 -9.07
C VAL A 151 -7.60 2.41 -9.85
N LEU A 152 -8.92 2.35 -9.58
CA LEU A 152 -9.87 1.55 -10.38
C LEU A 152 -9.85 1.90 -11.86
N THR A 153 -9.64 3.18 -12.19
CA THR A 153 -9.65 3.66 -13.58
C THR A 153 -8.34 3.33 -14.32
N TYR A 154 -7.20 3.42 -13.63
CA TYR A 154 -5.88 3.39 -14.27
C TYR A 154 -5.07 2.12 -14.01
N ALA A 155 -5.50 1.26 -13.08
CA ALA A 155 -4.77 0.03 -12.78
C ALA A 155 -4.77 -0.94 -13.98
N HIS A 156 -3.61 -1.56 -14.23
CA HIS A 156 -3.42 -2.60 -15.25
C HIS A 156 -3.96 -3.98 -14.82
N CYS A 157 -4.35 -4.14 -13.57
CA CYS A 157 -4.81 -5.39 -12.98
C CYS A 157 -6.13 -5.19 -12.21
N PRO A 158 -6.82 -6.28 -11.81
CA PRO A 158 -8.00 -6.21 -10.94
C PRO A 158 -7.77 -5.40 -9.68
N VAL A 159 -8.81 -4.69 -9.25
CA VAL A 159 -8.81 -3.87 -8.03
C VAL A 159 -9.97 -4.30 -7.14
N MET A 160 -9.68 -4.65 -5.90
CA MET A 160 -10.67 -4.96 -4.87
C MET A 160 -10.79 -3.76 -3.92
N VAL A 161 -12.00 -3.27 -3.75
CA VAL A 161 -12.27 -2.12 -2.88
C VAL A 161 -13.11 -2.56 -1.69
N ILE A 162 -12.59 -2.34 -0.48
CA ILE A 162 -13.20 -2.75 0.79
C ILE A 162 -13.89 -1.54 1.44
N ARG A 163 -15.09 -1.78 1.94
CA ARG A 163 -15.96 -0.77 2.52
C ARG A 163 -15.95 -0.81 4.03
#